data_b9c19c39f011f74f5d43be90237c8c13
#
_entry.id   b9c19c39f011f74f5d43be90237c8c13
#
_cell.length_a   1.000
_cell.length_b   1.000
_cell.length_c   1.000
_cell.angle_alpha   90.00
_cell.angle_beta   90.00
_cell.angle_gamma   90.00
#
_symmetry.space_group_name_H-M   'P 1'
#
loop_
_entity.id
_entity.type
_entity.pdbx_description
1 polymer ?
#
loop_
_entity_poly.entity_id
_entity_poly.type
_entity_poly.pdbx_seq_one_letter_code
_entity_poly.pdbx_strand_id
1 'polypeptide(L)'
;MSEKSNVLQTTIEVPYEGQVYVFRIPTPFDHIGIGARQREILRRIEPASGGDMSGLDAYTYNLLKALATFERLLCKGTTATWVWTADAKGLPVVDSEKFPPETVLLVMNVVEEMERLLDTFLFGRPGDGVPPSAEVVASESDTPVQSV
;
A
#
# COMPACT_ATOMS: atom_id res chain seq x y z
N MET A 1 -16.23 -12.16 22.37
CA MET A 1 -15.78 -12.03 21.78
C MET A 1 -14.93 -11.05 21.32
N SER A 2 -14.88 -10.12 21.71
CA SER A 2 -14.01 -9.09 21.23
C SER A 2 -12.55 -9.45 21.37
N GLU A 3 -12.23 -10.27 22.29
CA GLU A 3 -10.82 -10.53 22.42
C GLU A 3 -10.26 -11.27 21.26
N LYS A 4 -11.05 -12.06 20.55
CA LYS A 4 -10.45 -12.69 19.44
C LYS A 4 -10.20 -11.72 18.33
N SER A 5 -10.98 -10.73 18.16
CA SER A 5 -10.70 -9.75 17.14
C SER A 5 -9.44 -8.96 17.47
N ASN A 6 -9.11 -8.81 18.73
CA ASN A 6 -7.89 -8.12 19.11
C ASN A 6 -6.66 -8.89 18.72
N VAL A 7 -6.75 -10.19 18.73
CA VAL A 7 -5.58 -11.01 18.52
C VAL A 7 -5.20 -11.08 17.05
N LEU A 8 -6.20 -11.20 16.19
CA LEU A 8 -5.93 -11.46 14.78
C LEU A 8 -6.51 -10.41 13.88
N GLN A 9 -5.82 -9.30 13.77
CA GLN A 9 -6.20 -8.33 12.76
C GLN A 9 -5.52 -8.72 11.46
N THR A 10 -6.31 -9.04 10.45
CA THR A 10 -5.78 -9.49 9.18
C THR A 10 -5.95 -8.47 8.07
N THR A 11 -6.67 -7.39 8.34
CA THR A 11 -6.91 -6.36 7.33
C THR A 11 -6.67 -4.98 7.92
N ILE A 12 -6.46 -4.03 7.04
CA ILE A 12 -6.32 -2.62 7.37
C ILE A 12 -7.30 -1.85 6.50
N GLU A 13 -8.00 -0.91 7.13
CA GLU A 13 -8.95 -0.05 6.42
C GLU A 13 -8.34 1.30 6.18
N VAL A 14 -8.41 1.76 4.95
CA VAL A 14 -7.85 3.05 4.55
C VAL A 14 -8.98 3.94 4.06
N PRO A 15 -9.39 4.93 4.85
CA PRO A 15 -10.39 5.89 4.37
C PRO A 15 -9.72 6.91 3.46
N TYR A 16 -10.34 7.18 2.32
CA TYR A 16 -9.78 8.14 1.38
C TYR A 16 -10.90 8.70 0.52
N GLU A 17 -11.08 10.01 0.58
CA GLU A 17 -12.06 10.73 -0.26
C GLU A 17 -13.45 10.10 -0.23
N GLY A 18 -13.94 9.81 0.96
CA GLY A 18 -15.30 9.31 1.13
C GLY A 18 -15.46 7.82 0.89
N GLN A 19 -14.39 7.13 0.53
CA GLN A 19 -14.43 5.69 0.34
C GLN A 19 -13.52 5.00 1.36
N VAL A 20 -13.76 3.72 1.58
CA VAL A 20 -12.91 2.90 2.44
C VAL A 20 -12.31 1.78 1.59
N TYR A 21 -10.99 1.70 1.62
CA TYR A 21 -10.25 0.67 0.90
C TYR A 21 -9.71 -0.31 1.93
N VAL A 22 -10.02 -1.58 1.76
CA VAL A 22 -9.64 -2.61 2.73
C VAL A 22 -8.52 -3.45 2.14
N PHE A 23 -7.42 -3.53 2.86
CA PHE A 23 -6.25 -4.28 2.38
C PHE A 23 -5.92 -5.39 3.36
N ARG A 24 -5.48 -6.51 2.82
CA ARG A 24 -4.92 -7.58 3.62
C ARG A 24 -3.56 -7.15 4.11
N ILE A 25 -3.18 -7.56 5.32
CA ILE A 25 -1.85 -7.29 5.82
C ILE A 25 -0.87 -8.19 5.06
N PRO A 26 0.18 -7.61 4.43
CA PRO A 26 1.04 -8.40 3.56
C PRO A 26 1.94 -9.38 4.31
N THR A 27 2.17 -10.51 3.69
CA THR A 27 3.15 -11.49 4.14
C THR A 27 4.40 -11.37 3.27
N PRO A 28 5.48 -12.06 3.65
CA PRO A 28 6.67 -12.07 2.76
C PRO A 28 6.38 -12.56 1.36
N PHE A 29 5.47 -13.53 1.21
CA PHE A 29 5.10 -14.00 -0.12
C PHE A 29 4.39 -12.92 -0.92
N ASP A 30 3.62 -12.07 -0.25
CA ASP A 30 2.98 -10.96 -0.94
C ASP A 30 4.02 -9.99 -1.50
N HIS A 31 5.07 -9.72 -0.75
CA HIS A 31 6.11 -8.82 -1.24
C HIS A 31 6.79 -9.39 -2.49
N ILE A 32 7.03 -10.69 -2.50
CA ILE A 32 7.60 -11.34 -3.68
C ILE A 32 6.64 -11.24 -4.86
N GLY A 33 5.37 -11.51 -4.62
CA GLY A 33 4.36 -11.44 -5.67
C GLY A 33 4.18 -10.04 -6.22
N ILE A 34 4.24 -9.04 -5.34
CA ILE A 34 4.15 -7.65 -5.78
C ILE A 34 5.32 -7.31 -6.69
N GLY A 35 6.53 -7.71 -6.32
CA GLY A 35 7.69 -7.46 -7.18
C GLY A 35 7.59 -8.15 -8.54
N ALA A 36 7.10 -9.39 -8.56
CA ALA A 36 6.92 -10.10 -9.81
C ALA A 36 5.89 -9.40 -10.70
N ARG A 37 4.80 -8.92 -10.09
CA ARG A 37 3.76 -8.23 -10.87
C ARG A 37 4.26 -6.89 -11.40
N GLN A 38 5.07 -6.17 -10.61
CA GLN A 38 5.68 -4.94 -11.10
C GLN A 38 6.46 -5.18 -12.38
N ARG A 39 7.27 -6.22 -12.41
CA ARG A 39 8.06 -6.54 -13.59
C ARG A 39 7.19 -6.93 -14.76
N GLU A 40 6.11 -7.65 -14.48
CA GLU A 40 5.19 -8.04 -15.54
C GLU A 40 4.49 -6.84 -16.16
N ILE A 41 4.02 -5.91 -15.33
CA ILE A 41 3.38 -4.70 -15.84
C ILE A 41 4.38 -3.92 -16.68
N LEU A 42 5.60 -3.79 -16.20
CA LEU A 42 6.63 -3.05 -16.95
C LEU A 42 6.88 -3.69 -18.31
N ARG A 43 6.94 -5.02 -18.37
CA ARG A 43 7.14 -5.68 -19.66
C ARG A 43 6.01 -5.39 -20.63
N ARG A 44 4.79 -5.24 -20.12
CA ARG A 44 3.65 -4.98 -21.00
C ARG A 44 3.64 -3.57 -21.53
N ILE A 45 4.04 -2.60 -20.73
CA ILE A 45 4.04 -1.21 -21.18
C ILE A 45 5.34 -0.85 -21.91
N GLU A 46 6.41 -1.58 -21.66
CA GLU A 46 7.71 -1.30 -22.24
C GLU A 46 8.42 -2.61 -22.51
N PRO A 47 8.03 -3.32 -23.57
CA PRO A 47 8.57 -4.66 -23.81
C PRO A 47 10.09 -4.69 -23.92
N ALA A 48 10.72 -3.63 -24.44
CA ALA A 48 12.16 -3.62 -24.60
C ALA A 48 12.90 -3.67 -23.28
N SER A 49 12.22 -3.34 -22.16
CA SER A 49 12.85 -3.38 -20.86
C SER A 49 13.10 -4.80 -20.37
N GLY A 50 12.35 -5.78 -20.87
CA GLY A 50 12.43 -7.12 -20.37
C GLY A 50 12.00 -7.26 -18.92
N GLY A 51 11.33 -6.26 -18.37
CA GLY A 51 10.94 -6.26 -16.97
C GLY A 51 12.03 -5.78 -16.03
N ASP A 52 13.10 -5.22 -16.58
CA ASP A 52 14.22 -4.73 -15.79
C ASP A 52 13.86 -3.37 -15.18
N MET A 53 13.78 -3.32 -13.86
CA MET A 53 13.33 -2.12 -13.15
C MET A 53 14.46 -1.20 -12.72
N SER A 54 15.71 -1.58 -13.00
CA SER A 54 16.85 -0.87 -12.45
C SER A 54 17.02 0.54 -12.99
N GLY A 55 16.48 0.82 -14.18
CA GLY A 55 16.63 2.14 -14.78
C GLY A 55 15.45 3.08 -14.60
N LEU A 56 14.47 2.68 -13.78
CA LEU A 56 13.26 3.49 -13.63
C LEU A 56 13.49 4.67 -12.70
N ASP A 57 12.80 5.77 -13.01
CA ASP A 57 12.78 6.89 -12.07
C ASP A 57 11.89 6.54 -10.87
N ALA A 58 11.97 7.37 -9.84
CA ALA A 58 11.26 7.09 -8.59
C ALA A 58 9.75 7.10 -8.80
N TYR A 59 9.24 8.01 -9.62
CA TYR A 59 7.80 8.10 -9.82
C TYR A 59 7.26 6.83 -10.49
N THR A 60 7.93 6.39 -11.56
CA THR A 60 7.47 5.19 -12.28
C THR A 60 7.58 3.96 -11.40
N TYR A 61 8.68 3.84 -10.66
CA TYR A 61 8.84 2.71 -9.74
C TYR A 61 7.71 2.68 -8.71
N ASN A 62 7.41 3.83 -8.12
CA ASN A 62 6.37 3.90 -7.08
C ASN A 62 4.99 3.64 -7.67
N LEU A 63 4.74 4.07 -8.90
CA LEU A 63 3.47 3.80 -9.54
C LEU A 63 3.29 2.30 -9.78
N LEU A 64 4.30 1.64 -10.30
CA LEU A 64 4.23 0.20 -10.53
C LEU A 64 4.02 -0.55 -9.21
N LYS A 65 4.72 -0.12 -8.18
CA LYS A 65 4.56 -0.73 -6.86
C LYS A 65 3.15 -0.54 -6.32
N ALA A 66 2.60 0.65 -6.48
CA ALA A 66 1.25 0.93 -5.99
C ALA A 66 0.21 0.10 -6.73
N LEU A 67 0.34 -0.02 -8.04
CA LEU A 67 -0.60 -0.81 -8.82
C LEU A 67 -0.55 -2.28 -8.42
N ALA A 68 0.65 -2.82 -8.30
CA ALA A 68 0.81 -4.23 -7.95
C ALA A 68 0.35 -4.50 -6.52
N THR A 69 0.61 -3.58 -5.60
CA THR A 69 0.18 -3.72 -4.22
C THR A 69 -1.35 -3.68 -4.13
N PHE A 70 -1.96 -2.75 -4.84
CA PHE A 70 -3.40 -2.62 -4.87
C PHE A 70 -4.04 -3.93 -5.36
N GLU A 71 -3.53 -4.47 -6.46
CA GLU A 71 -4.06 -5.72 -7.00
C GLU A 71 -3.97 -6.86 -6.01
N ARG A 72 -2.85 -6.96 -5.33
CA ARG A 72 -2.60 -8.16 -4.54
C ARG A 72 -3.29 -8.12 -3.19
N LEU A 73 -3.39 -6.94 -2.59
CA LEU A 73 -3.82 -6.85 -1.21
C LEU A 73 -5.24 -6.36 -1.00
N LEU A 74 -5.86 -5.76 -2.03
CA LEU A 74 -7.20 -5.22 -1.86
C LEU A 74 -8.21 -6.33 -1.61
N CYS A 75 -9.10 -6.11 -0.64
CA CYS A 75 -10.04 -7.12 -0.18
C CYS A 75 -11.48 -6.67 -0.38
N LYS A 76 -12.38 -7.62 -0.25
CA LYS A 76 -13.80 -7.32 -0.12
C LYS A 76 -14.01 -6.42 1.09
N GLY A 77 -15.04 -5.61 1.03
CA GLY A 77 -15.29 -4.60 2.04
C GLY A 77 -14.87 -3.22 1.58
N THR A 78 -14.07 -3.14 0.53
CA THR A 78 -13.75 -1.89 -0.13
C THR A 78 -15.04 -1.29 -0.70
N THR A 79 -15.32 -0.04 -0.37
CA THR A 79 -16.58 0.58 -0.81
C THR A 79 -16.50 1.15 -2.22
N ALA A 80 -15.29 1.49 -2.70
CA ALA A 80 -15.13 2.00 -4.05
C ALA A 80 -15.43 0.89 -5.06
N THR A 81 -16.27 1.18 -6.03
CA THR A 81 -16.69 0.16 -6.99
C THR A 81 -15.79 0.07 -8.21
N TRP A 82 -15.09 1.16 -8.53
CA TRP A 82 -14.27 1.19 -9.75
C TRP A 82 -13.08 0.22 -9.70
N VAL A 83 -12.73 -0.26 -8.51
CA VAL A 83 -11.58 -1.14 -8.34
C VAL A 83 -11.85 -2.55 -8.86
N TRP A 84 -13.13 -2.93 -8.96
CA TRP A 84 -13.48 -4.31 -9.31
C TRP A 84 -13.79 -4.44 -10.78
N THR A 85 -13.31 -5.52 -11.36
CA THR A 85 -13.69 -5.90 -12.72
C THR A 85 -14.05 -7.38 -12.68
N ALA A 86 -14.51 -7.92 -13.79
CA ALA A 86 -14.90 -9.33 -13.84
C ALA A 86 -13.84 -10.12 -14.58
N ASP A 87 -13.51 -11.31 -14.05
CA ASP A 87 -12.62 -12.19 -14.76
C ASP A 87 -13.41 -12.99 -15.81
N ALA A 88 -12.77 -13.96 -16.44
CA ALA A 88 -13.41 -14.73 -17.51
C ALA A 88 -14.64 -15.48 -17.03
N LYS A 89 -14.73 -15.74 -15.72
CA LYS A 89 -15.88 -16.45 -15.15
C LYS A 89 -16.88 -15.52 -14.53
N GLY A 90 -16.72 -14.22 -14.68
CA GLY A 90 -17.62 -13.23 -14.11
C GLY A 90 -17.38 -12.93 -12.64
N LEU A 91 -16.31 -13.43 -12.05
CA LEU A 91 -16.02 -13.17 -10.64
C LEU A 91 -15.27 -11.86 -10.48
N PRO A 92 -15.52 -11.14 -9.37
CA PRO A 92 -14.86 -9.86 -9.16
C PRO A 92 -13.37 -10.05 -8.89
N VAL A 93 -12.56 -9.30 -9.61
CA VAL A 93 -11.12 -9.29 -9.42
C VAL A 93 -10.62 -7.87 -9.55
N VAL A 94 -9.41 -7.63 -9.06
CA VAL A 94 -8.76 -6.33 -9.20
C VAL A 94 -7.70 -6.47 -10.30
N ASP A 95 -7.85 -5.68 -11.35
CA ASP A 95 -6.91 -5.68 -12.47
C ASP A 95 -6.49 -4.24 -12.73
N SER A 96 -5.30 -3.88 -12.31
CA SER A 96 -4.84 -2.50 -12.39
C SER A 96 -4.77 -1.98 -13.82
N GLU A 97 -4.63 -2.87 -14.79
CA GLU A 97 -4.58 -2.45 -16.19
C GLU A 97 -5.92 -1.93 -16.69
N LYS A 98 -6.98 -2.19 -15.94
CA LYS A 98 -8.33 -1.72 -16.28
C LYS A 98 -8.79 -0.55 -15.45
N PHE A 99 -7.92 -0.02 -14.61
CA PHE A 99 -8.29 1.16 -13.81
C PHE A 99 -8.45 2.37 -14.71
N PRO A 100 -9.44 3.23 -14.41
CA PRO A 100 -9.58 4.48 -15.17
C PRO A 100 -8.32 5.33 -15.03
N PRO A 101 -7.89 5.99 -16.10
CA PRO A 101 -6.65 6.77 -16.04
C PRO A 101 -6.62 7.83 -14.95
N GLU A 102 -7.78 8.39 -14.61
CA GLU A 102 -7.84 9.44 -13.61
C GLU A 102 -7.60 8.93 -12.20
N THR A 103 -7.52 7.61 -11.99
CA THR A 103 -7.34 7.05 -10.65
C THR A 103 -5.86 6.81 -10.30
N VAL A 104 -4.94 7.14 -11.18
CA VAL A 104 -3.52 6.85 -10.95
C VAL A 104 -3.02 7.47 -9.66
N LEU A 105 -3.25 8.76 -9.50
CA LEU A 105 -2.77 9.45 -8.31
C LEU A 105 -3.47 8.96 -7.06
N LEU A 106 -4.77 8.67 -7.19
CA LEU A 106 -5.53 8.15 -6.06
C LEU A 106 -4.97 6.80 -5.60
N VAL A 107 -4.65 5.91 -6.54
CA VAL A 107 -4.08 4.61 -6.17
C VAL A 107 -2.77 4.79 -5.41
N MET A 108 -1.91 5.67 -5.90
CA MET A 108 -0.64 5.93 -5.23
C MET A 108 -0.85 6.48 -3.83
N ASN A 109 -1.79 7.40 -3.67
CA ASN A 109 -2.05 8.01 -2.37
C ASN A 109 -2.68 7.02 -1.39
N VAL A 110 -3.59 6.17 -1.86
CA VAL A 110 -4.21 5.17 -0.99
C VAL A 110 -3.18 4.16 -0.52
N VAL A 111 -2.29 3.71 -1.41
CA VAL A 111 -1.26 2.76 -1.01
C VAL A 111 -0.28 3.40 -0.03
N GLU A 112 0.08 4.66 -0.26
CA GLU A 112 0.96 5.36 0.67
C GLU A 112 0.34 5.46 2.05
N GLU A 113 -0.95 5.79 2.11
CA GLU A 113 -1.64 5.86 3.39
C GLU A 113 -1.75 4.50 4.04
N MET A 114 -1.99 3.46 3.26
CA MET A 114 -2.03 2.11 3.78
C MET A 114 -0.69 1.74 4.40
N GLU A 115 0.41 2.07 3.74
CA GLU A 115 1.73 1.76 4.26
C GLU A 115 2.02 2.50 5.56
N ARG A 116 1.55 3.75 5.65
CA ARG A 116 1.71 4.51 6.87
C ARG A 116 0.93 3.89 8.04
N LEU A 117 -0.30 3.48 7.77
CA LEU A 117 -1.12 2.85 8.80
C LEU A 117 -0.57 1.48 9.19
N LEU A 118 -0.04 0.76 8.21
CA LEU A 118 0.55 -0.54 8.47
C LEU A 118 1.78 -0.41 9.35
N ASP A 119 2.61 0.60 9.09
CA ASP A 119 3.79 0.84 9.89
C ASP A 119 3.42 1.12 11.34
N THR A 120 2.40 1.96 11.55
CA THR A 120 1.92 2.24 12.89
C THR A 120 1.41 0.97 13.57
N PHE A 121 0.66 0.16 12.83
CA PHE A 121 0.11 -1.07 13.38
C PHE A 121 1.21 -2.07 13.76
N LEU A 122 2.19 -2.26 12.89
CA LEU A 122 3.21 -3.27 13.12
C LEU A 122 4.19 -2.87 14.21
N PHE A 123 4.50 -1.59 14.31
CA PHE A 123 5.52 -1.15 15.25
C PHE A 123 4.96 -0.45 16.47
N GLY A 124 3.63 -0.41 16.60
CA GLY A 124 3.00 0.11 17.79
C GLY A 124 3.24 1.57 18.05
N ARG A 125 3.50 2.37 16.99
CA ARG A 125 3.81 3.75 17.18
C ARG A 125 2.59 4.60 17.04
N PRO A 126 2.08 5.11 18.10
CA PRO A 126 0.94 6.01 17.95
C PRO A 126 1.45 7.31 17.38
N GLY A 127 0.77 7.87 16.96
CA GLY A 127 1.29 9.06 16.39
C GLY A 127 2.18 9.92 17.24
N ASP A 128 2.38 8.92 17.89
CA ASP A 128 2.81 9.22 18.15
C ASP A 128 2.77 9.80 18.45
N GLY A 129 2.90 9.71 18.75
CA GLY A 129 3.08 9.99 18.96
C GLY A 129 3.31 10.44 19.21
N VAL A 130 3.47 10.62 19.52
CA VAL A 130 3.96 10.77 19.74
C VAL A 130 4.49 10.97 19.78
N PRO A 131 4.78 11.34 19.98
CA PRO A 131 5.57 11.40 19.90
C PRO A 131 6.13 11.41 19.76
N PRO A 132 6.52 11.67 19.72
CA PRO A 132 7.37 11.50 19.46
C PRO A 132 7.87 11.63 19.19
N SER A 133 8.10 11.97 19.33
CA SER A 133 8.85 11.74 19.03
C SER A 133 9.32 11.76 18.81
N ALA A 134 9.46 12.28 19.29
CA ALA A 134 10.16 11.90 19.20
C ALA A 134 10.59 11.92 19.02
N GLU A 135 10.63 12.34 19.31
CA GLU A 135 11.36 11.96 19.23
C GLU A 135 11.79 11.96 18.87
N VAL A 136 11.74 12.64 19.28
CA VAL A 136 12.54 12.28 19.13
C VAL A 136 13.07 12.41 18.86
N VAL A 137 13.10 13.04 19.22
CA VAL A 137 13.95 12.79 19.11
C VAL A 137 14.41 12.88 19.00
N ALA A 138 14.37 13.57 19.44
CA ALA A 138 15.13 13.31 19.48
C ALA A 138 15.34 13.43 19.42
N SER A 139 15.39 14.11 19.75
CA SER A 139 15.94 13.92 19.87
C SER A 139 16.12 14.16 19.65
N GLU A 140 16.06 14.74 20.09
CA GLU A 140 16.58 14.61 20.24
C GLU A 140 16.81 14.78 20.00
N SER A 141 16.95 15.85 20.52
CA SER A 141 17.55 15.70 20.70
C SER A 141 17.74 15.93 20.52
N ASP A 142 17.81 16.80 20.97
CA ASP A 142 18.40 16.71 21.22
C ASP A 142 18.57 17.06 21.18
N THR A 143 18.28 17.74 21.66
CA THR A 143 18.91 17.74 22.16
C THR A 143 19.23 18.13 22.20
N PRO A 144 19.10 18.54 22.55
CA PRO A 144 19.83 18.67 22.92
C PRO A 144 20.06 18.98 22.89
N VAL A 145 19.68 19.48 23.18
CA VAL A 145 20.32 19.33 23.51
C VAL A 145 20.42 19.46 23.62
N GLN A 146 20.24 19.94 23.90
CA GLN A 146 20.68 19.70 24.24
C GLN A 146 20.80 19.52 24.35
N SER A 147 20.61 20.13 24.72
CA SER A 147 21.15 19.71 24.99
C SER A 147 21.17 19.61 24.96
N VAL A 148 21.04 20.23 25.02
CA VAL A 148 21.40 19.77 25.00
C VAL A 148 21.57 19.51 24.96
#